data_5220f61394d587f2a30d621567fa4660
#
_entry.id   5220f61394d587f2a30d621567fa4660
#
_cell.length_a   1.000
_cell.length_b   1.000
_cell.length_c   1.000
_cell.angle_alpha   90.00
_cell.angle_beta   90.00
_cell.angle_gamma   90.00
#
_symmetry.space_group_name_H-M   'P 1'
#
loop_
_entity.id
_entity.type
_entity.pdbx_description
1 polymer ?
#
loop_
_entity_poly.entity_id
_entity_poly.type
_entity_poly.pdbx_seq_one_letter_code
_entity_poly.pdbx_strand_id
1 'polypeptide(L)'
;ASLTMRLVPARDVPKALSIIFAGVSIATVVAAPLGSFLGSLIGWRNVFILCVVPGVLALLWQLWVLPSMRPENGGSLRTLLHVLRRPGMIGGLLATIFIFSGHFAFFTYLRPFLETVGRASVETISLILLGFGLANFVGTSIAGHLLARNLRLTLALVPFGMGVLALLMVAFGHLALLDGLLVTLWGFAFGLV
;
A
#
# COMPACT_ATOMS: atom_id res chain seq x y z
N ALA A 1 -13.88 0.92 -7.47
CA ALA A 1 -14.00 1.80 -8.65
C ALA A 1 -15.27 1.52 -9.45
N SER A 2 -15.54 0.30 -9.95
CA SER A 2 -16.74 -0.03 -10.74
C SER A 2 -18.05 0.23 -9.99
N LEU A 3 -18.11 -0.12 -8.71
CA LEU A 3 -19.26 0.13 -7.84
C LEU A 3 -19.53 1.63 -7.69
N THR A 4 -18.51 2.41 -7.46
CA THR A 4 -18.59 3.87 -7.32
C THR A 4 -19.18 4.53 -8.56
N MET A 5 -18.74 4.08 -9.74
CA MET A 5 -19.27 4.59 -11.03
C MET A 5 -20.76 4.29 -11.24
N ARG A 6 -21.31 3.29 -10.56
CA ARG A 6 -22.75 2.94 -10.63
C ARG A 6 -23.60 3.66 -9.61
N LEU A 7 -23.03 4.00 -8.46
CA LEU A 7 -23.77 4.60 -7.34
C LEU A 7 -23.74 6.12 -7.34
N VAL A 8 -22.76 6.73 -8.04
CA VAL A 8 -22.53 8.17 -7.98
C VAL A 8 -22.62 8.77 -9.38
N PRO A 9 -23.26 9.95 -9.57
CA PRO A 9 -23.28 10.66 -10.84
C PRO A 9 -21.86 10.86 -11.40
N ALA A 10 -21.69 10.79 -12.73
CA ALA A 10 -20.39 10.82 -13.40
C ALA A 10 -19.52 12.01 -12.97
N ARG A 11 -20.12 13.19 -12.70
CA ARG A 11 -19.45 14.40 -12.23
C ARG A 11 -18.80 14.25 -10.85
N ASP A 12 -19.37 13.38 -9.98
CA ASP A 12 -18.95 13.21 -8.59
C ASP A 12 -18.05 11.98 -8.39
N VAL A 13 -17.89 11.14 -9.41
CA VAL A 13 -17.04 9.93 -9.37
C VAL A 13 -15.61 10.23 -8.94
N PRO A 14 -14.91 11.26 -9.47
CA PRO A 14 -13.55 11.57 -9.04
C PRO A 14 -13.47 11.89 -7.54
N LYS A 15 -14.43 12.66 -7.02
CA LYS A 15 -14.51 13.01 -5.60
C LYS A 15 -14.76 11.79 -4.71
N ALA A 16 -15.68 10.91 -5.12
CA ALA A 16 -15.97 9.68 -4.38
C ALA A 16 -14.76 8.74 -4.36
N LEU A 17 -14.05 8.58 -5.47
CA LEU A 17 -12.82 7.80 -5.53
C LEU A 17 -11.73 8.40 -4.63
N SER A 18 -11.56 9.73 -4.64
CA SER A 18 -10.60 10.40 -3.77
C SER A 18 -10.87 10.14 -2.29
N ILE A 19 -12.13 10.14 -1.86
CA ILE A 19 -12.52 9.82 -0.47
C ILE A 19 -12.16 8.37 -0.12
N ILE A 20 -12.44 7.42 -1.02
CA ILE A 20 -12.11 6.01 -0.82
C ILE A 20 -10.60 5.83 -0.68
N PHE A 21 -9.82 6.41 -1.59
CA PHE A 21 -8.35 6.30 -1.54
C PHE A 21 -7.75 7.04 -0.34
N ALA A 22 -8.32 8.17 0.07
CA ALA A 22 -7.91 8.84 1.30
C ALA A 22 -8.11 7.94 2.53
N GLY A 23 -9.23 7.20 2.61
CA GLY A 23 -9.46 6.23 3.67
C GLY A 23 -8.43 5.11 3.70
N VAL A 24 -8.09 4.55 2.53
CA VAL A 24 -7.03 3.53 2.39
C VAL A 24 -5.68 4.09 2.84
N SER A 25 -5.35 5.30 2.42
CA SER A 25 -4.08 5.94 2.78
C SER A 25 -3.97 6.22 4.28
N ILE A 26 -5.03 6.74 4.91
CA ILE A 26 -5.07 6.96 6.36
C ILE A 26 -4.91 5.62 7.10
N ALA A 27 -5.64 4.59 6.68
CA ALA A 27 -5.53 3.26 7.28
C ALA A 27 -4.09 2.71 7.17
N THR A 28 -3.44 2.87 6.03
CA THR A 28 -2.05 2.44 5.81
C THR A 28 -1.07 3.18 6.72
N VAL A 29 -1.24 4.51 6.88
CA VAL A 29 -0.38 5.33 7.77
C VAL A 29 -0.49 4.85 9.22
N VAL A 30 -1.71 4.54 9.67
CA VAL A 30 -2.00 4.25 11.09
C VAL A 30 -1.79 2.78 11.43
N ALA A 31 -2.12 1.86 10.51
CA ALA A 31 -2.18 0.42 10.80
C ALA A 31 -0.82 -0.16 11.23
N ALA A 32 0.27 0.18 10.55
CA ALA A 32 1.58 -0.39 10.83
C ALA A 32 2.15 0.06 12.19
N PRO A 33 2.22 1.37 12.51
CA PRO A 33 2.72 1.82 13.81
C PRO A 33 1.78 1.40 14.96
N LEU A 34 0.47 1.51 14.77
CA LEU A 34 -0.50 1.12 15.79
C LEU A 34 -0.47 -0.38 16.04
N GLY A 35 -0.38 -1.20 14.99
CA GLY A 35 -0.25 -2.65 15.09
C GLY A 35 1.03 -3.07 15.79
N SER A 36 2.17 -2.41 15.50
CA SER A 36 3.44 -2.64 16.19
C SER A 36 3.36 -2.31 17.67
N PHE A 37 2.82 -1.14 18.01
CA PHE A 37 2.69 -0.65 19.38
C PHE A 37 1.70 -1.52 20.20
N LEU A 38 0.49 -1.72 19.71
CA LEU A 38 -0.50 -2.56 20.38
C LEU A 38 -0.06 -4.02 20.48
N GLY A 39 0.65 -4.52 19.45
CA GLY A 39 1.18 -5.87 19.45
C GLY A 39 2.16 -6.13 20.60
N SER A 40 2.94 -5.13 20.99
CA SER A 40 3.85 -5.21 22.13
C SER A 40 3.12 -5.10 23.48
N LEU A 41 2.02 -4.35 23.55
CA LEU A 41 1.26 -4.14 24.80
C LEU A 41 0.31 -5.29 25.14
N ILE A 42 -0.51 -5.70 24.17
CA ILE A 42 -1.62 -6.65 24.38
C ILE A 42 -1.41 -7.98 23.68
N GLY A 43 -0.30 -8.11 22.94
CA GLY A 43 0.00 -9.29 22.14
C GLY A 43 -0.74 -9.33 20.81
N TRP A 44 -0.13 -9.96 19.81
CA TRP A 44 -0.60 -9.96 18.43
C TRP A 44 -2.01 -10.57 18.24
N ARG A 45 -2.38 -11.60 19.06
CA ARG A 45 -3.71 -12.23 18.98
C ARG A 45 -4.83 -11.25 19.30
N ASN A 46 -4.65 -10.43 20.34
CA ASN A 46 -5.64 -9.43 20.75
C ASN A 46 -5.73 -8.29 19.75
N VAL A 47 -4.63 -7.92 19.08
CA VAL A 47 -4.66 -6.93 17.99
C VAL A 47 -5.51 -7.44 16.83
N PHE A 48 -5.37 -8.71 16.42
CA PHE A 48 -6.24 -9.29 15.38
C PHE A 48 -7.71 -9.30 15.79
N ILE A 49 -8.02 -9.65 17.05
CA ILE A 49 -9.40 -9.59 17.58
C ILE A 49 -9.93 -8.15 17.52
N LEU A 50 -9.10 -7.18 17.90
CA LEU A 50 -9.47 -5.76 17.83
C LEU A 50 -9.80 -5.32 16.38
N CYS A 51 -9.09 -5.84 15.38
CA CYS A 51 -9.37 -5.56 13.97
C CYS A 51 -10.71 -6.14 13.49
N VAL A 52 -11.25 -7.16 14.15
CA VAL A 52 -12.56 -7.74 13.80
C VAL A 52 -13.68 -6.72 14.00
N VAL A 53 -13.60 -5.91 15.06
CA VAL A 53 -14.66 -4.94 15.42
C VAL A 53 -14.93 -3.96 14.24
N PRO A 54 -13.98 -3.17 13.75
CA PRO A 54 -14.21 -2.28 12.62
C PRO A 54 -14.58 -3.05 11.35
N GLY A 55 -14.06 -4.28 11.15
CA GLY A 55 -14.43 -5.13 10.02
C GLY A 55 -15.90 -5.53 10.04
N VAL A 56 -16.41 -5.97 11.18
CA VAL A 56 -17.84 -6.31 11.35
C VAL A 56 -18.72 -5.07 11.19
N LEU A 57 -18.33 -3.94 11.79
CA LEU A 57 -19.06 -2.68 11.64
C LEU A 57 -19.15 -2.25 10.16
N ALA A 58 -18.04 -2.34 9.44
CA ALA A 58 -17.98 -2.02 8.01
C ALA A 58 -18.86 -2.98 7.20
N LEU A 59 -18.85 -4.28 7.51
CA LEU A 59 -19.71 -5.28 6.86
C LEU A 59 -21.19 -4.98 7.09
N LEU A 60 -21.59 -4.75 8.33
CA LEU A 60 -22.99 -4.44 8.67
C LEU A 60 -23.45 -3.15 7.99
N TRP A 61 -22.59 -2.13 7.98
CA TRP A 61 -22.84 -0.88 7.28
C TRP A 61 -23.04 -1.08 5.78
N GLN A 62 -22.17 -1.87 5.15
CA GLN A 62 -22.28 -2.17 3.72
C GLN A 62 -23.55 -2.96 3.40
N LEU A 63 -23.92 -3.95 4.20
CA LEU A 63 -25.15 -4.72 4.02
C LEU A 63 -26.41 -3.85 4.12
N TRP A 64 -26.37 -2.81 4.94
CA TRP A 64 -27.50 -1.91 5.14
C TRP A 64 -27.61 -0.83 4.07
N VAL A 65 -26.47 -0.29 3.60
CA VAL A 65 -26.44 0.88 2.70
C VAL A 65 -26.37 0.48 1.23
N LEU A 66 -25.74 -0.66 0.90
CA LEU A 66 -25.56 -1.04 -0.50
C LEU A 66 -26.83 -1.66 -1.08
N PRO A 67 -27.39 -1.10 -2.17
CA PRO A 67 -28.50 -1.71 -2.86
C PRO A 67 -28.07 -3.01 -3.56
N SER A 68 -28.99 -3.97 -3.65
CA SER A 68 -28.77 -5.19 -4.43
C SER A 68 -28.62 -4.83 -5.92
N MET A 69 -27.47 -5.09 -6.50
CA MET A 69 -27.19 -4.81 -7.91
C MET A 69 -26.98 -6.11 -8.68
N ARG A 70 -27.63 -6.22 -9.84
CA ARG A 70 -27.36 -7.34 -10.74
C ARG A 70 -25.95 -7.20 -11.34
N PRO A 71 -25.16 -8.28 -11.40
CA PRO A 71 -23.88 -8.24 -12.11
C PRO A 71 -24.15 -7.90 -13.58
N GLU A 72 -23.51 -6.86 -14.09
CA GLU A 72 -23.42 -6.67 -15.54
C GLU A 72 -22.58 -7.81 -16.09
N ASN A 73 -23.02 -8.37 -17.23
CA ASN A 73 -22.44 -9.47 -17.98
C ASN A 73 -21.07 -9.90 -17.45
N GLY A 74 -21.04 -10.99 -16.69
CA GLY A 74 -19.84 -11.48 -16.05
C GLY A 74 -18.72 -11.60 -17.08
N GLY A 75 -17.57 -10.99 -16.78
CA GLY A 75 -16.41 -11.07 -17.66
C GLY A 75 -16.11 -12.52 -17.99
N SER A 76 -16.27 -12.92 -19.26
CA SER A 76 -15.94 -14.27 -19.72
C SER A 76 -14.42 -14.46 -19.57
N LEU A 77 -13.99 -15.69 -19.23
CA LEU A 77 -12.57 -16.07 -19.31
C LEU A 77 -11.96 -15.73 -20.68
N ARG A 78 -12.77 -15.79 -21.72
CA ARG A 78 -12.37 -15.37 -23.08
C ARG A 78 -12.02 -13.89 -23.16
N THR A 79 -12.74 -13.03 -22.44
CA THR A 79 -12.46 -11.60 -22.35
C THR A 79 -11.14 -11.34 -21.60
N LEU A 80 -10.90 -12.06 -20.51
CA LEU A 80 -9.63 -11.99 -19.78
C LEU A 80 -8.44 -12.41 -20.65
N LEU A 81 -8.55 -13.52 -21.37
CA LEU A 81 -7.53 -13.98 -22.31
C LEU A 81 -7.29 -12.98 -23.45
N HIS A 82 -8.35 -12.33 -23.94
CA HIS A 82 -8.23 -11.31 -24.97
C HIS A 82 -7.49 -10.06 -24.44
N VAL A 83 -7.75 -9.65 -23.21
CA VAL A 83 -7.04 -8.53 -22.56
C VAL A 83 -5.57 -8.87 -22.32
N LEU A 84 -5.27 -10.10 -21.85
CA LEU A 84 -3.90 -10.56 -21.64
C LEU A 84 -3.06 -10.60 -22.92
N ARG A 85 -3.70 -10.84 -24.08
CA ARG A 85 -3.03 -10.86 -25.39
C ARG A 85 -2.72 -9.45 -25.95
N ARG A 86 -3.19 -8.38 -25.31
CA ARG A 86 -2.85 -7.02 -25.75
C ARG A 86 -1.34 -6.76 -25.59
N PRO A 87 -0.68 -6.12 -26.55
CA PRO A 87 0.74 -5.81 -26.46
C PRO A 87 1.04 -4.98 -25.20
N GLY A 88 2.07 -5.40 -24.46
CA GLY A 88 2.48 -4.75 -23.21
C GLY A 88 1.73 -5.21 -21.94
N MET A 89 0.58 -5.88 -22.05
CA MET A 89 -0.20 -6.29 -20.87
C MET A 89 0.56 -7.29 -19.98
N ILE A 90 1.17 -8.30 -20.56
CA ILE A 90 1.95 -9.30 -19.81
C ILE A 90 3.15 -8.63 -19.14
N GLY A 91 3.86 -7.76 -19.84
CA GLY A 91 4.98 -7.00 -19.28
C GLY A 91 4.56 -6.13 -18.09
N GLY A 92 3.44 -5.42 -18.21
CA GLY A 92 2.88 -4.63 -17.11
C GLY A 92 2.47 -5.48 -15.92
N LEU A 93 1.80 -6.62 -16.14
CA LEU A 93 1.44 -7.57 -15.10
C LEU A 93 2.67 -8.13 -14.37
N LEU A 94 3.68 -8.58 -15.10
CA LEU A 94 4.92 -9.07 -14.51
C LEU A 94 5.63 -7.98 -13.70
N ALA A 95 5.74 -6.77 -14.22
CA ALA A 95 6.30 -5.65 -13.49
C ALA A 95 5.55 -5.40 -12.18
N THR A 96 4.22 -5.38 -12.21
CA THR A 96 3.38 -5.24 -11.02
C THR A 96 3.64 -6.36 -10.02
N ILE A 97 3.65 -7.62 -10.47
CA ILE A 97 3.93 -8.78 -9.60
C ILE A 97 5.29 -8.65 -8.93
N PHE A 98 6.34 -8.30 -9.68
CA PHE A 98 7.70 -8.16 -9.11
C PHE A 98 7.79 -6.99 -8.12
N ILE A 99 7.19 -5.85 -8.42
CA ILE A 99 7.19 -4.68 -7.51
C ILE A 99 6.48 -5.03 -6.20
N PHE A 100 5.28 -5.59 -6.27
CA PHE A 100 4.53 -5.96 -5.06
C PHE A 100 5.20 -7.09 -4.29
N SER A 101 5.72 -8.12 -4.97
CA SER A 101 6.45 -9.20 -4.31
C SER A 101 7.69 -8.67 -3.58
N GLY A 102 8.47 -7.80 -4.22
CA GLY A 102 9.62 -7.15 -3.60
C GLY A 102 9.23 -6.27 -2.40
N HIS A 103 8.17 -5.47 -2.55
CA HIS A 103 7.66 -4.65 -1.47
C HIS A 103 7.19 -5.47 -0.27
N PHE A 104 6.36 -6.50 -0.48
CA PHE A 104 5.86 -7.32 0.61
C PHE A 104 6.97 -8.17 1.25
N ALA A 105 7.94 -8.67 0.48
CA ALA A 105 9.11 -9.32 1.03
C ALA A 105 9.89 -8.36 1.94
N PHE A 106 10.22 -7.16 1.46
CA PHE A 106 10.87 -6.14 2.26
C PHE A 106 10.08 -5.83 3.54
N PHE A 107 8.79 -5.55 3.43
CA PHE A 107 7.96 -5.16 4.56
C PHE A 107 7.79 -6.28 5.60
N THR A 108 7.72 -7.53 5.16
CA THR A 108 7.64 -8.70 6.05
C THR A 108 8.88 -8.84 6.91
N TYR A 109 10.06 -8.62 6.34
CA TYR A 109 11.33 -8.77 7.05
C TYR A 109 11.83 -7.48 7.69
N LEU A 110 11.20 -6.34 7.44
CA LEU A 110 11.60 -5.04 7.96
C LEU A 110 11.65 -5.01 9.49
N ARG A 111 10.59 -5.48 10.15
CA ARG A 111 10.52 -5.48 11.62
C ARG A 111 11.60 -6.38 12.24
N PRO A 112 11.73 -7.67 11.88
CA PRO A 112 12.83 -8.51 12.35
C PRO A 112 14.22 -7.89 12.13
N PHE A 113 14.43 -7.25 10.98
CA PHE A 113 15.68 -6.56 10.67
C PHE A 113 15.94 -5.41 11.63
N LEU A 114 14.98 -4.53 11.85
CA LEU A 114 15.11 -3.40 12.77
C LEU A 114 15.33 -3.84 14.23
N GLU A 115 14.72 -4.95 14.65
CA GLU A 115 14.89 -5.53 15.99
C GLU A 115 16.27 -6.20 16.18
N THR A 116 16.73 -6.97 15.20
CA THR A 116 17.93 -7.81 15.35
C THR A 116 19.22 -7.10 14.92
N VAL A 117 19.20 -6.40 13.79
CA VAL A 117 20.35 -5.70 13.22
C VAL A 117 20.41 -4.26 13.70
N GLY A 118 19.32 -3.52 13.56
CA GLY A 118 19.19 -2.12 13.98
C GLY A 118 19.10 -1.95 15.51
N ARG A 119 18.82 -3.03 16.26
CA ARG A 119 18.61 -3.02 17.72
C ARG A 119 17.66 -1.91 18.18
N ALA A 120 16.68 -1.60 17.35
CA ALA A 120 15.71 -0.54 17.58
C ALA A 120 14.67 -0.95 18.64
N SER A 121 14.29 -0.01 19.51
CA SER A 121 13.20 -0.24 20.46
C SER A 121 11.85 -0.27 19.74
N VAL A 122 10.81 -0.81 20.39
CA VAL A 122 9.46 -0.87 19.83
C VAL A 122 8.94 0.52 19.47
N GLU A 123 9.25 1.52 20.30
CA GLU A 123 8.88 2.92 20.06
C GLU A 123 9.57 3.45 18.82
N THR A 124 10.87 3.19 18.66
CA THR A 124 11.65 3.59 17.47
C THR A 124 11.09 2.94 16.21
N ILE A 125 10.79 1.64 16.25
CA ILE A 125 10.19 0.92 15.13
C ILE A 125 8.83 1.52 14.78
N SER A 126 8.00 1.82 15.78
CA SER A 126 6.69 2.44 15.56
C SER A 126 6.80 3.82 14.91
N LEU A 127 7.79 4.62 15.29
CA LEU A 127 8.08 5.91 14.67
C LEU A 127 8.58 5.76 13.22
N ILE A 128 9.46 4.79 12.96
CA ILE A 128 9.92 4.47 11.60
C ILE A 128 8.75 4.06 10.70
N LEU A 129 7.86 3.19 11.19
CA LEU A 129 6.67 2.76 10.46
C LEU A 129 5.67 3.91 10.25
N LEU A 130 5.57 4.83 11.21
CA LEU A 130 4.78 6.05 11.03
C LEU A 130 5.38 6.94 9.93
N GLY A 131 6.70 7.13 9.94
CA GLY A 131 7.43 7.84 8.88
C GLY A 131 7.21 7.22 7.50
N PHE A 132 7.30 5.88 7.41
CA PHE A 132 6.96 5.11 6.21
C PHE A 132 5.53 5.41 5.73
N GLY A 133 4.55 5.33 6.62
CA GLY A 133 3.13 5.55 6.28
C GLY A 133 2.87 6.98 5.80
N LEU A 134 3.40 7.99 6.50
CA LEU A 134 3.28 9.39 6.09
C LEU A 134 3.93 9.66 4.74
N ALA A 135 5.13 9.13 4.52
CA ALA A 135 5.82 9.27 3.24
C ALA A 135 5.07 8.55 2.11
N ASN A 136 4.50 7.39 2.37
CA ASN A 136 3.64 6.67 1.43
C ASN A 136 2.40 7.49 1.05
N PHE A 137 1.74 8.11 2.03
CA PHE A 137 0.61 9.02 1.77
C PHE A 137 1.00 10.19 0.88
N VAL A 138 2.14 10.83 1.14
CA VAL A 138 2.67 11.91 0.29
C VAL A 138 2.97 11.39 -1.12
N GLY A 139 3.66 10.24 -1.25
CA GLY A 139 3.94 9.60 -2.52
C GLY A 139 2.66 9.35 -3.33
N THR A 140 1.67 8.73 -2.73
CA THR A 140 0.38 8.44 -3.38
C THR A 140 -0.35 9.72 -3.81
N SER A 141 -0.27 10.78 -3.01
CA SER A 141 -0.92 12.06 -3.33
C SER A 141 -0.33 12.73 -4.58
N ILE A 142 0.96 12.56 -4.84
CA ILE A 142 1.65 13.15 -6.00
C ILE A 142 1.81 12.19 -7.17
N ALA A 143 1.60 10.88 -6.95
CA ALA A 143 1.76 9.82 -7.96
C ALA A 143 1.02 10.13 -9.26
N GLY A 144 -0.27 10.51 -9.17
CA GLY A 144 -1.08 10.84 -10.34
C GLY A 144 -0.48 11.96 -11.19
N HIS A 145 0.12 12.97 -10.57
CA HIS A 145 0.75 14.07 -11.27
C HIS A 145 2.04 13.65 -11.99
N LEU A 146 2.87 12.85 -11.34
CA LEU A 146 4.11 12.31 -11.94
C LEU A 146 3.83 11.33 -13.08
N LEU A 147 2.86 10.44 -12.91
CA LEU A 147 2.45 9.49 -13.93
C LEU A 147 1.87 10.18 -15.15
N ALA A 148 1.05 11.23 -14.96
CA ALA A 148 0.52 12.03 -16.08
C ALA A 148 1.62 12.78 -16.84
N ARG A 149 2.69 13.20 -16.16
CA ARG A 149 3.80 13.93 -16.78
C ARG A 149 4.72 13.02 -17.57
N ASN A 150 5.12 11.87 -17.03
CA ASN A 150 5.96 10.90 -17.74
C ASN A 150 5.82 9.49 -17.17
N LEU A 151 4.84 8.75 -17.68
CA LEU A 151 4.52 7.38 -17.23
C LEU A 151 5.74 6.45 -17.31
N ARG A 152 6.47 6.45 -18.44
CA ARG A 152 7.59 5.51 -18.64
C ARG A 152 8.73 5.76 -17.66
N LEU A 153 9.06 7.02 -17.46
CA LEU A 153 10.15 7.41 -16.55
C LEU A 153 9.79 7.07 -15.12
N THR A 154 8.57 7.37 -14.67
CA THR A 154 8.11 7.07 -13.30
C THR A 154 8.11 5.56 -13.05
N LEU A 155 7.56 4.77 -13.97
CA LEU A 155 7.52 3.31 -13.85
C LEU A 155 8.91 2.64 -13.90
N ALA A 156 9.92 3.29 -14.48
CA ALA A 156 11.29 2.78 -14.49
C ALA A 156 12.08 3.21 -13.25
N LEU A 157 12.01 4.51 -12.89
CA LEU A 157 12.84 5.07 -11.83
C LEU A 157 12.39 4.63 -10.43
N VAL A 158 11.07 4.45 -10.21
CA VAL A 158 10.58 4.11 -8.87
C VAL A 158 11.04 2.72 -8.43
N PRO A 159 10.84 1.64 -9.21
CA PRO A 159 11.34 0.31 -8.83
C PRO A 159 12.88 0.26 -8.76
N PHE A 160 13.57 0.97 -9.65
CA PHE A 160 15.03 1.08 -9.59
C PHE A 160 15.48 1.74 -8.29
N GLY A 161 14.86 2.87 -7.91
CA GLY A 161 15.12 3.55 -6.64
C GLY A 161 14.86 2.65 -5.44
N MET A 162 13.76 1.88 -5.44
CA MET A 162 13.50 0.89 -4.39
C MET A 162 14.61 -0.16 -4.30
N GLY A 163 15.12 -0.65 -5.43
CA GLY A 163 16.26 -1.57 -5.46
C GLY A 163 17.53 -0.96 -4.84
N VAL A 164 17.81 0.30 -5.16
CA VAL A 164 18.95 1.04 -4.56
C VAL A 164 18.76 1.20 -3.06
N LEU A 165 17.56 1.56 -2.58
CA LEU A 165 17.27 1.68 -1.15
C LEU A 165 17.47 0.34 -0.42
N ALA A 166 17.06 -0.78 -1.03
CA ALA A 166 17.31 -2.11 -0.46
C ALA A 166 18.81 -2.40 -0.32
N LEU A 167 19.59 -2.11 -1.36
CA LEU A 167 21.06 -2.30 -1.33
C LEU A 167 21.72 -1.40 -0.28
N LEU A 168 21.27 -0.16 -0.14
CA LEU A 168 21.77 0.75 0.90
C LEU A 168 21.45 0.23 2.31
N MET A 169 20.26 -0.35 2.51
CA MET A 169 19.93 -0.99 3.80
C MET A 169 20.84 -2.20 4.10
N VAL A 170 21.15 -3.03 3.10
CA VAL A 170 22.07 -4.16 3.28
C VAL A 170 23.48 -3.67 3.61
N ALA A 171 23.94 -2.60 2.96
CA ALA A 171 25.30 -2.08 3.13
C ALA A 171 25.50 -1.29 4.45
N PHE A 172 24.50 -0.54 4.88
CA PHE A 172 24.61 0.45 5.96
C PHE A 172 23.56 0.28 7.07
N GLY A 173 22.75 -0.77 7.03
CA GLY A 173 21.62 -1.01 7.92
C GLY A 173 22.03 -1.47 9.31
N HIS A 174 22.72 -0.63 10.06
CA HIS A 174 23.06 -0.82 11.48
C HIS A 174 22.98 0.49 12.27
N LEU A 175 22.52 1.56 11.61
CA LEU A 175 22.34 2.87 12.20
C LEU A 175 20.84 3.22 12.20
N ALA A 176 20.21 3.22 13.36
CA ALA A 176 18.76 3.41 13.50
C ALA A 176 18.21 4.65 12.79
N LEU A 177 18.96 5.76 12.78
CA LEU A 177 18.57 6.98 12.06
C LEU A 177 18.59 6.78 10.53
N LEU A 178 19.61 6.10 10.01
CA LEU A 178 19.75 5.83 8.59
C LEU A 178 18.67 4.83 8.15
N ASP A 179 18.44 3.78 8.94
CA ASP A 179 17.38 2.81 8.69
C ASP A 179 16.02 3.50 8.63
N GLY A 180 15.73 4.41 9.58
CA GLY A 180 14.50 5.20 9.58
C GLY A 180 14.35 6.05 8.33
N LEU A 181 15.40 6.70 7.87
CA LEU A 181 15.39 7.49 6.64
C LEU A 181 15.15 6.61 5.40
N LEU A 182 15.88 5.50 5.27
CA LEU A 182 15.77 4.59 4.12
C LEU A 182 14.38 3.97 4.06
N VAL A 183 13.82 3.56 5.19
CA VAL A 183 12.44 3.02 5.28
C VAL A 183 11.41 4.07 4.92
N THR A 184 11.59 5.31 5.36
CA THR A 184 10.71 6.44 5.02
C THR A 184 10.75 6.72 3.51
N LEU A 185 11.95 6.76 2.91
CA LEU A 185 12.11 6.91 1.45
C LEU A 185 11.51 5.73 0.68
N TRP A 186 11.61 4.52 1.20
CA TRP A 186 10.93 3.36 0.63
C TRP A 186 9.41 3.53 0.63
N GLY A 187 8.85 4.01 1.75
CA GLY A 187 7.42 4.32 1.84
C GLY A 187 6.98 5.33 0.78
N PHE A 188 7.76 6.40 0.61
CA PHE A 188 7.52 7.40 -0.44
C PHE A 188 7.55 6.79 -1.84
N ALA A 189 8.60 6.02 -2.16
CA ALA A 189 8.75 5.36 -3.44
C ALA A 189 7.58 4.39 -3.72
N PHE A 190 7.19 3.60 -2.74
CA PHE A 190 6.04 2.69 -2.89
C PHE A 190 4.72 3.43 -3.08
N GLY A 191 4.55 4.60 -2.46
CA GLY A 191 3.39 5.45 -2.67
C GLY A 191 3.27 6.02 -4.09
N LEU A 192 4.36 6.03 -4.87
CA LEU A 192 4.37 6.47 -6.28
C LEU A 192 3.95 5.37 -7.26
N VAL A 193 3.86 4.10 -6.82
CA VAL A 193 3.47 2.94 -7.63
C VAL A 193 1.96 2.76 -7.64
#